data_8cd172d19f99aa78c326fe334d3f462b
#
_entry.id   8cd172d19f99aa78c326fe334d3f462b
#
_cell.length_a   1.000
_cell.length_b   1.000
_cell.length_c   1.000
_cell.angle_alpha   90.00
_cell.angle_beta   90.00
_cell.angle_gamma   90.00
#
_symmetry.space_group_name_H-M   'P 1'
#
loop_
_entity.id
_entity.type
_entity.pdbx_description
1 polymer ?
#
loop_
_entity_poly.entity_id
_entity_poly.type
_entity_poly.pdbx_seq_one_letter_code
_entity_poly.pdbx_strand_id
1 'polypeptide(L)'
;NHNCDTGLEGLHATVQRIRNSGMANIGTLDDETHIADINGIKVGFVAVNSISNGLEKNIPPEIIGKYEPEHFRQLVETLKNEGAEYIIAYQHWGVMNSVTVRNSQIKTAEYMAQCGVDLIIGSHPHVMQKVGKIHTSAGRDVTCFYSLGNLLSSMKELRENRESVIVNLILTRTESGIKSDISCIPTLCKDTYDGYTVSVLDGSLTQTDQVSENRIRDILGKEGVIRKYPKFLLQGSAVLRNIFRDSGFSYDDTALILSPFSLVSKKSNLSGKSGSQRNKIDINKNFKSFLDGSDSNYIVIDLYTAAAVSCYKYGDSFYTASGSFISSDFYNSNKDRLEKISPPFDEK
;
A
#
# COMPACT_ATOMS: atom_id res chain seq x y z
N ASN A 1 -8.37 17.31 -17.47
CA ASN A 1 -9.38 16.75 -18.37
C ASN A 1 -10.68 16.57 -17.60
N HIS A 2 -11.83 16.69 -18.19
CA HIS A 2 -13.15 16.60 -17.55
C HIS A 2 -13.49 17.64 -16.46
N ASN A 3 -12.63 18.63 -16.23
CA ASN A 3 -12.88 19.69 -15.24
C ASN A 3 -14.15 20.50 -15.57
N CYS A 4 -14.47 20.61 -16.85
CA CYS A 4 -15.52 21.46 -17.37
C CYS A 4 -16.69 20.69 -18.01
N ASP A 5 -16.87 19.41 -17.73
CA ASP A 5 -17.96 18.58 -18.27
C ASP A 5 -19.35 19.15 -17.91
N THR A 6 -19.45 19.81 -16.77
CA THR A 6 -20.66 20.51 -16.31
C THR A 6 -20.51 22.04 -16.35
N GLY A 7 -19.57 22.53 -17.17
CA GLY A 7 -19.28 23.94 -17.31
C GLY A 7 -18.51 24.55 -16.13
N LEU A 8 -18.31 25.86 -16.19
CA LEU A 8 -17.54 26.59 -15.17
C LEU A 8 -18.22 26.56 -13.78
N GLU A 9 -19.56 26.64 -13.75
CA GLU A 9 -20.30 26.50 -12.49
C GLU A 9 -20.07 25.15 -11.81
N GLY A 10 -20.03 24.06 -12.59
CA GLY A 10 -19.73 22.73 -12.09
C GLY A 10 -18.30 22.60 -11.55
N LEU A 11 -17.34 23.24 -12.21
CA LEU A 11 -15.96 23.33 -11.71
C LEU A 11 -15.91 24.06 -10.35
N HIS A 12 -16.50 25.25 -10.26
CA HIS A 12 -16.57 26.00 -9.00
C HIS A 12 -17.24 25.21 -7.88
N ALA A 13 -18.38 24.55 -8.17
CA ALA A 13 -19.08 23.72 -7.19
C ALA A 13 -18.21 22.53 -6.72
N THR A 14 -17.44 21.93 -7.62
CA THR A 14 -16.52 20.83 -7.28
C THR A 14 -15.39 21.31 -6.38
N VAL A 15 -14.73 22.40 -6.73
CA VAL A 15 -13.65 22.99 -5.93
C VAL A 15 -14.16 23.38 -4.53
N GLN A 16 -15.34 23.99 -4.45
CA GLN A 16 -15.95 24.35 -3.17
C GLN A 16 -16.24 23.11 -2.29
N ARG A 17 -16.70 22.01 -2.87
CA ARG A 17 -16.90 20.74 -2.13
C ARG A 17 -15.60 20.15 -1.64
N ILE A 18 -14.54 20.16 -2.46
CA ILE A 18 -13.19 19.72 -2.06
C ILE A 18 -12.72 20.54 -0.85
N ARG A 19 -12.77 21.86 -0.93
CA ARG A 19 -12.36 22.76 0.16
C ARG A 19 -13.20 22.55 1.44
N ASN A 20 -14.52 22.39 1.29
CA ASN A 20 -15.43 22.16 2.42
C ASN A 20 -15.19 20.79 3.10
N SER A 21 -14.60 19.82 2.42
CA SER A 21 -14.20 18.53 3.01
C SER A 21 -12.82 18.57 3.68
N GLY A 22 -12.18 19.74 3.74
CA GLY A 22 -10.85 19.92 4.35
C GLY A 22 -9.69 19.47 3.45
N MET A 23 -9.94 19.22 2.16
CA MET A 23 -8.91 18.89 1.18
C MET A 23 -8.45 20.13 0.42
N ALA A 24 -7.18 20.16 0.02
CA ALA A 24 -6.67 21.16 -0.90
C ALA A 24 -7.04 20.81 -2.35
N ASN A 25 -7.39 21.84 -3.13
CA ASN A 25 -7.51 21.76 -4.57
C ASN A 25 -6.21 22.26 -5.21
N ILE A 26 -5.78 21.67 -6.31
CA ILE A 26 -4.63 22.13 -7.10
C ILE A 26 -4.89 22.01 -8.60
N GLY A 27 -4.28 22.94 -9.37
CA GLY A 27 -4.27 22.92 -10.83
C GLY A 27 -5.54 23.44 -11.49
N THR A 28 -6.44 24.09 -10.75
CA THR A 28 -7.63 24.72 -11.31
C THR A 28 -7.99 26.02 -10.57
N LEU A 29 -8.59 26.96 -11.27
CA LEU A 29 -8.94 28.29 -10.74
C LEU A 29 -7.68 29.01 -10.20
N ASP A 30 -7.81 29.59 -9.00
CA ASP A 30 -6.71 30.31 -8.34
C ASP A 30 -5.77 29.39 -7.56
N ASP A 31 -6.06 28.08 -7.51
CA ASP A 31 -5.27 27.10 -6.77
C ASP A 31 -4.30 26.37 -7.73
N GLU A 32 -3.30 27.05 -8.25
CA GLU A 32 -2.34 26.46 -9.20
C GLU A 32 -1.32 25.56 -8.50
N THR A 33 -0.97 25.90 -7.24
CA THR A 33 0.00 25.21 -6.41
C THR A 33 -0.52 25.03 -4.98
N HIS A 34 0.13 24.15 -4.23
CA HIS A 34 -0.15 23.98 -2.80
C HIS A 34 1.13 23.54 -2.06
N ILE A 35 1.31 24.00 -0.83
CA ILE A 35 2.34 23.49 0.08
C ILE A 35 1.67 22.86 1.28
N ALA A 36 2.02 21.61 1.53
CA ALA A 36 1.64 20.90 2.75
C ALA A 36 2.85 20.71 3.66
N ASP A 37 2.69 21.00 4.94
CA ASP A 37 3.68 20.59 5.94
C ASP A 37 3.35 19.15 6.37
N ILE A 38 4.24 18.23 6.04
CA ILE A 38 4.11 16.81 6.35
C ILE A 38 5.21 16.44 7.35
N ASN A 39 4.85 16.42 8.62
CA ASN A 39 5.78 16.11 9.72
C ASN A 39 7.06 16.99 9.70
N GLY A 40 6.90 18.27 9.43
CA GLY A 40 7.99 19.24 9.40
C GLY A 40 8.77 19.30 8.09
N ILE A 41 8.32 18.60 7.03
CA ILE A 41 8.83 18.72 5.67
C ILE A 41 7.79 19.42 4.81
N LYS A 42 8.17 20.57 4.22
CA LYS A 42 7.30 21.31 3.29
C LYS A 42 7.31 20.66 1.91
N VAL A 43 6.22 20.03 1.55
CA VAL A 43 6.02 19.39 0.24
C VAL A 43 5.18 20.29 -0.65
N GLY A 44 5.75 20.72 -1.77
CA GLY A 44 5.07 21.50 -2.79
C GLY A 44 4.40 20.61 -3.83
N PHE A 45 3.20 21.00 -4.23
CA PHE A 45 2.42 20.32 -5.26
C PHE A 45 2.07 21.29 -6.38
N VAL A 46 2.22 20.85 -7.62
CA VAL A 46 1.79 21.55 -8.82
C VAL A 46 1.09 20.58 -9.76
N ALA A 47 -0.08 20.94 -10.28
CA ALA A 47 -0.84 20.08 -11.19
C ALA A 47 -1.18 20.84 -12.47
N VAL A 48 -0.88 20.22 -13.62
CA VAL A 48 -1.12 20.82 -14.94
C VAL A 48 -1.64 19.75 -15.93
N ASN A 49 -2.24 20.18 -17.02
CA ASN A 49 -2.71 19.30 -18.06
C ASN A 49 -2.27 19.74 -19.47
N SER A 50 -1.92 18.76 -20.30
CA SER A 50 -1.61 18.97 -21.72
C SER A 50 -2.74 18.54 -22.65
N ILE A 51 -3.77 17.87 -22.11
CA ILE A 51 -4.88 17.31 -22.89
C ILE A 51 -6.19 17.56 -22.18
N SER A 52 -7.12 18.13 -22.90
CA SER A 52 -8.48 18.38 -22.47
C SER A 52 -9.48 17.67 -23.37
N ASN A 53 -10.71 17.53 -22.93
CA ASN A 53 -11.79 16.91 -23.72
C ASN A 53 -12.46 17.90 -24.70
N GLY A 54 -11.98 19.13 -24.78
CA GLY A 54 -12.44 20.14 -25.73
C GLY A 54 -13.68 20.93 -25.31
N LEU A 55 -14.24 20.66 -24.12
CA LEU A 55 -15.40 21.40 -23.59
C LEU A 55 -15.01 22.77 -23.01
N GLU A 56 -13.74 22.99 -22.77
CA GLU A 56 -13.16 24.21 -22.19
C GLU A 56 -12.78 25.30 -23.21
N LYS A 57 -13.21 25.20 -24.47
CA LYS A 57 -12.80 26.12 -25.57
C LYS A 57 -12.96 27.60 -25.25
N ASN A 58 -13.90 27.94 -24.39
CA ASN A 58 -14.20 29.33 -23.99
C ASN A 58 -13.75 29.63 -22.55
N ILE A 59 -12.97 28.74 -21.93
CA ILE A 59 -12.47 28.92 -20.56
C ILE A 59 -11.00 29.29 -20.63
N PRO A 60 -10.56 30.33 -19.89
CA PRO A 60 -9.15 30.73 -19.87
C PRO A 60 -8.24 29.57 -19.45
N PRO A 61 -7.08 29.39 -20.11
CA PRO A 61 -6.17 28.26 -19.86
C PRO A 61 -5.72 28.13 -18.41
N GLU A 62 -5.51 29.24 -17.71
CA GLU A 62 -5.14 29.31 -16.30
C GLU A 62 -6.19 28.71 -15.38
N ILE A 63 -7.47 28.83 -15.72
CA ILE A 63 -8.57 28.27 -14.91
C ILE A 63 -8.55 26.74 -14.90
N ILE A 64 -8.07 26.13 -15.98
CA ILE A 64 -8.06 24.66 -16.15
C ILE A 64 -6.67 24.05 -15.96
N GLY A 65 -5.68 24.85 -15.52
CA GLY A 65 -4.31 24.39 -15.29
C GLY A 65 -3.63 23.88 -16.55
N LYS A 66 -3.82 24.57 -17.71
CA LYS A 66 -3.20 24.17 -18.96
C LYS A 66 -1.68 24.27 -18.86
N TYR A 67 -0.99 23.22 -19.30
CA TYR A 67 0.48 23.21 -19.31
C TYR A 67 1.05 24.19 -20.34
N GLU A 68 1.76 25.17 -19.84
CA GLU A 68 2.62 26.08 -20.62
C GLU A 68 4.02 26.07 -19.95
N PRO A 69 5.10 25.78 -20.70
CA PRO A 69 6.41 25.55 -20.08
C PRO A 69 6.91 26.69 -19.19
N GLU A 70 6.80 27.95 -19.67
CA GLU A 70 7.28 29.09 -18.92
C GLU A 70 6.45 29.38 -17.66
N HIS A 71 5.13 29.26 -17.76
CA HIS A 71 4.24 29.38 -16.61
C HIS A 71 4.50 28.27 -15.59
N PHE A 72 4.69 27.03 -16.04
CA PHE A 72 5.06 25.92 -15.16
C PHE A 72 6.37 26.19 -14.40
N ARG A 73 7.38 26.77 -15.07
CA ARG A 73 8.64 27.16 -14.42
C ARG A 73 8.40 28.18 -13.30
N GLN A 74 7.55 29.19 -13.56
CA GLN A 74 7.19 30.20 -12.57
C GLN A 74 6.48 29.57 -11.35
N LEU A 75 5.55 28.63 -11.57
CA LEU A 75 4.88 27.91 -10.48
C LEU A 75 5.87 27.13 -9.59
N VAL A 76 6.84 26.45 -10.20
CA VAL A 76 7.88 25.73 -9.44
C VAL A 76 8.79 26.72 -8.67
N GLU A 77 9.14 27.86 -9.27
CA GLU A 77 9.90 28.92 -8.58
C GLU A 77 9.13 29.52 -7.41
N THR A 78 7.82 29.73 -7.56
CA THR A 78 6.94 30.18 -6.48
C THR A 78 6.99 29.19 -5.31
N LEU A 79 6.79 27.89 -5.56
CA LEU A 79 6.88 26.85 -4.54
C LEU A 79 8.22 26.87 -3.79
N LYS A 80 9.34 27.02 -4.52
CA LYS A 80 10.68 27.12 -3.91
C LYS A 80 10.81 28.35 -3.01
N ASN A 81 10.34 29.51 -3.50
CA ASN A 81 10.40 30.77 -2.75
C ASN A 81 9.53 30.75 -1.49
N GLU A 82 8.43 29.98 -1.49
CA GLU A 82 7.57 29.75 -0.34
C GLU A 82 8.12 28.67 0.60
N GLY A 83 9.25 28.07 0.25
CA GLY A 83 10.01 27.16 1.09
C GLY A 83 9.67 25.68 0.91
N ALA A 84 9.12 25.28 -0.24
CA ALA A 84 8.97 23.85 -0.54
C ALA A 84 10.35 23.18 -0.62
N GLU A 85 10.49 22.06 0.11
CA GLU A 85 11.73 21.29 0.21
C GLU A 85 11.73 20.06 -0.70
N TYR A 86 10.54 19.63 -1.13
CA TYR A 86 10.31 18.55 -2.09
C TYR A 86 9.11 18.92 -2.96
N ILE A 87 9.22 18.83 -4.28
CA ILE A 87 8.17 19.25 -5.21
C ILE A 87 7.67 18.08 -6.04
N ILE A 88 6.36 17.85 -5.99
CA ILE A 88 5.66 16.82 -6.76
C ILE A 88 4.85 17.49 -7.86
N ALA A 89 5.10 17.11 -9.11
CA ALA A 89 4.29 17.54 -10.25
C ALA A 89 3.31 16.44 -10.66
N TYR A 90 2.04 16.79 -10.80
CA TYR A 90 1.01 15.94 -11.36
C TYR A 90 0.66 16.40 -12.77
N GLN A 91 0.84 15.53 -13.77
CA GLN A 91 0.68 15.88 -15.18
C GLN A 91 -0.35 14.99 -15.89
N HIS A 92 -1.34 15.62 -16.51
CA HIS A 92 -2.34 14.94 -17.33
C HIS A 92 -1.95 15.01 -18.80
N TRP A 93 -1.52 13.90 -19.42
CA TRP A 93 -0.91 13.85 -20.74
C TRP A 93 -1.04 12.49 -21.43
N GLY A 94 -0.50 12.39 -22.66
CA GLY A 94 -0.35 11.11 -23.36
C GLY A 94 -1.52 10.81 -24.27
N VAL A 95 -1.75 9.53 -24.53
CA VAL A 95 -2.83 9.03 -25.40
C VAL A 95 -3.60 7.94 -24.66
N MET A 96 -4.91 8.08 -24.63
CA MET A 96 -5.81 7.11 -23.99
C MET A 96 -5.55 5.69 -24.51
N ASN A 97 -5.54 4.72 -23.60
CA ASN A 97 -5.31 3.29 -23.86
C ASN A 97 -3.94 2.95 -24.48
N SER A 98 -2.97 3.89 -24.43
CA SER A 98 -1.62 3.65 -24.95
C SER A 98 -0.63 3.37 -23.83
N VAL A 99 -0.05 2.16 -23.82
CA VAL A 99 1.07 1.81 -22.94
C VAL A 99 2.40 2.45 -23.38
N THR A 100 2.46 2.98 -24.60
CA THR A 100 3.66 3.60 -25.16
C THR A 100 3.76 5.06 -24.76
N VAL A 101 4.85 5.42 -24.11
CA VAL A 101 5.16 6.81 -23.79
C VAL A 101 5.54 7.59 -25.05
N ARG A 102 4.91 8.73 -25.29
CA ARG A 102 5.18 9.60 -26.45
C ARG A 102 6.39 10.49 -26.20
N ASN A 103 7.06 10.87 -27.27
CA ASN A 103 8.20 11.82 -27.20
C ASN A 103 7.82 13.16 -26.57
N SER A 104 6.56 13.63 -26.74
CA SER A 104 6.07 14.81 -26.08
C SER A 104 6.04 14.67 -24.56
N GLN A 105 5.61 13.51 -24.04
CA GLN A 105 5.63 13.23 -22.59
C GLN A 105 7.07 13.23 -22.07
N ILE A 106 8.01 12.61 -22.80
CA ILE A 106 9.44 12.57 -22.41
C ILE A 106 10.01 13.98 -22.32
N LYS A 107 9.84 14.80 -23.36
CA LYS A 107 10.33 16.18 -23.38
C LYS A 107 9.72 17.05 -22.28
N THR A 108 8.43 16.90 -22.03
CA THR A 108 7.76 17.63 -20.95
C THR A 108 8.31 17.19 -19.58
N ALA A 109 8.49 15.88 -19.35
CA ALA A 109 9.05 15.37 -18.11
C ALA A 109 10.50 15.86 -17.88
N GLU A 110 11.33 15.86 -18.93
CA GLU A 110 12.70 16.39 -18.89
C GLU A 110 12.70 17.89 -18.51
N TYR A 111 11.82 18.67 -19.13
CA TYR A 111 11.69 20.10 -18.79
C TYR A 111 11.24 20.31 -17.34
N MET A 112 10.22 19.61 -16.88
CA MET A 112 9.75 19.67 -15.49
C MET A 112 10.87 19.33 -14.49
N ALA A 113 11.64 18.27 -14.75
CA ALA A 113 12.77 17.89 -13.93
C ALA A 113 13.85 19.00 -13.88
N GLN A 114 14.15 19.64 -15.02
CA GLN A 114 15.09 20.77 -15.08
C GLN A 114 14.58 21.99 -14.31
N CYS A 115 13.26 22.24 -14.25
CA CYS A 115 12.67 23.30 -13.43
C CYS A 115 12.87 23.06 -11.93
N GLY A 116 13.14 21.84 -11.51
CA GLY A 116 13.43 21.50 -10.11
C GLY A 116 12.34 20.70 -9.40
N VAL A 117 11.49 20.02 -10.14
CA VAL A 117 10.58 19.01 -9.60
C VAL A 117 11.38 17.79 -9.15
N ASP A 118 10.94 17.11 -8.09
CA ASP A 118 11.61 15.95 -7.50
C ASP A 118 10.91 14.63 -7.84
N LEU A 119 9.60 14.68 -8.10
CA LEU A 119 8.79 13.53 -8.51
C LEU A 119 7.72 13.96 -9.51
N ILE A 120 7.58 13.21 -10.60
CA ILE A 120 6.55 13.45 -11.62
C ILE A 120 5.57 12.29 -11.64
N ILE A 121 4.28 12.59 -11.50
CA ILE A 121 3.17 11.64 -11.55
C ILE A 121 2.29 11.95 -12.76
N GLY A 122 2.27 11.05 -13.73
CA GLY A 122 1.47 11.17 -14.93
C GLY A 122 0.12 10.45 -14.85
N SER A 123 -0.85 10.95 -15.62
CA SER A 123 -2.19 10.38 -15.77
C SER A 123 -2.76 10.63 -17.17
N HIS A 124 -3.95 10.22 -17.47
CA HIS A 124 -4.73 10.25 -18.69
C HIS A 124 -4.69 8.96 -19.53
N PRO A 125 -3.58 8.23 -19.74
CA PRO A 125 -3.62 7.05 -20.60
C PRO A 125 -4.61 5.96 -20.15
N HIS A 126 -5.09 5.98 -18.90
CA HIS A 126 -5.97 4.97 -18.32
C HIS A 126 -5.39 3.55 -18.30
N VAL A 127 -4.12 3.43 -18.65
CA VAL A 127 -3.29 2.23 -18.53
C VAL A 127 -1.96 2.63 -17.92
N MET A 128 -1.30 1.72 -17.28
CA MET A 128 0.04 1.99 -16.76
C MET A 128 1.03 2.22 -17.90
N GLN A 129 1.93 3.17 -17.73
CA GLN A 129 3.09 3.39 -18.57
C GLN A 129 4.37 3.23 -17.76
N LYS A 130 5.51 3.06 -18.44
CA LYS A 130 6.80 2.84 -17.78
C LYS A 130 7.13 3.90 -16.74
N VAL A 131 7.95 3.51 -15.78
CA VAL A 131 8.64 4.44 -14.88
C VAL A 131 9.97 4.83 -15.53
N GLY A 132 10.27 6.11 -15.52
CA GLY A 132 11.53 6.67 -16.01
C GLY A 132 12.32 7.33 -14.91
N LYS A 133 13.64 7.35 -15.06
CA LYS A 133 14.55 8.17 -14.28
C LYS A 133 15.17 9.23 -15.19
N ILE A 134 15.04 10.48 -14.82
CA ILE A 134 15.50 11.63 -15.60
C ILE A 134 16.69 12.23 -14.90
N HIS A 135 17.84 12.22 -15.58
CA HIS A 135 19.05 12.87 -15.08
C HIS A 135 19.05 14.34 -15.47
N THR A 136 19.08 15.22 -14.48
CA THR A 136 19.09 16.66 -14.73
C THR A 136 20.53 17.17 -14.94
N SER A 137 20.66 18.33 -15.58
CA SER A 137 21.95 19.00 -15.74
C SER A 137 22.62 19.40 -14.41
N ALA A 138 21.82 19.50 -13.34
CA ALA A 138 22.29 19.74 -11.97
C ALA A 138 22.72 18.45 -11.23
N GLY A 139 22.78 17.31 -11.93
CA GLY A 139 23.19 16.01 -11.35
C GLY A 139 22.14 15.34 -10.46
N ARG A 140 20.88 15.77 -10.51
CA ARG A 140 19.78 15.13 -9.76
C ARG A 140 19.08 14.08 -10.60
N ASP A 141 18.61 13.05 -9.94
CA ASP A 141 17.75 12.01 -10.51
C ASP A 141 16.30 12.28 -10.13
N VAL A 142 15.41 12.41 -11.11
CA VAL A 142 13.98 12.62 -10.92
C VAL A 142 13.22 11.39 -11.41
N THR A 143 12.43 10.79 -10.54
CA THR A 143 11.56 9.68 -10.93
C THR A 143 10.30 10.20 -11.60
N CYS A 144 9.94 9.61 -12.74
CA CYS A 144 8.74 9.94 -13.49
C CYS A 144 7.89 8.69 -13.72
N PHE A 145 6.71 8.63 -13.11
CA PHE A 145 5.66 7.69 -13.46
C PHE A 145 4.88 8.30 -14.63
N TYR A 146 5.07 7.81 -15.84
CA TYR A 146 4.39 8.39 -17.01
C TYR A 146 2.87 8.17 -17.00
N SER A 147 2.38 7.10 -16.38
CA SER A 147 0.98 6.90 -16.02
C SER A 147 0.85 5.82 -14.95
N LEU A 148 0.06 6.10 -13.91
CA LEU A 148 -0.25 5.12 -12.85
C LEU A 148 -1.36 4.14 -13.26
N GLY A 149 -2.07 4.36 -14.37
CA GLY A 149 -3.29 3.61 -14.71
C GLY A 149 -4.50 4.05 -13.89
N ASN A 150 -5.48 3.18 -13.77
CA ASN A 150 -6.72 3.45 -13.03
C ASN A 150 -6.74 2.65 -11.72
N LEU A 151 -6.79 3.33 -10.59
CA LEU A 151 -6.97 2.69 -9.28
C LEU A 151 -8.36 2.07 -9.16
N LEU A 152 -9.40 2.84 -9.50
CA LEU A 152 -10.80 2.41 -9.52
C LEU A 152 -11.44 2.90 -10.81
N SER A 153 -11.99 2.00 -11.62
CA SER A 153 -12.55 2.35 -12.91
C SER A 153 -13.57 1.32 -13.40
N SER A 154 -14.59 1.80 -14.07
CA SER A 154 -15.55 0.97 -14.80
C SER A 154 -15.13 0.64 -16.25
N MET A 155 -13.99 1.16 -16.72
CA MET A 155 -13.48 0.88 -18.06
C MET A 155 -13.17 -0.60 -18.23
N LYS A 156 -13.63 -1.18 -19.36
CA LYS A 156 -13.55 -2.62 -19.67
C LYS A 156 -12.95 -2.90 -21.05
N GLU A 157 -12.55 -1.86 -21.78
CA GLU A 157 -12.05 -1.97 -23.15
C GLU A 157 -10.77 -2.79 -23.22
N LEU A 158 -9.88 -2.58 -22.25
CA LEU A 158 -8.66 -3.32 -22.11
C LEU A 158 -8.56 -3.87 -20.68
N ARG A 159 -7.89 -5.00 -20.51
CA ARG A 159 -7.57 -5.52 -19.17
C ARG A 159 -6.69 -4.54 -18.40
N GLU A 160 -5.76 -3.92 -19.11
CA GLU A 160 -4.82 -2.93 -18.62
C GLU A 160 -5.50 -1.70 -17.99
N ASN A 161 -6.74 -1.40 -18.38
CA ASN A 161 -7.52 -0.31 -17.76
C ASN A 161 -7.88 -0.56 -16.29
N ARG A 162 -7.64 -1.76 -15.79
CA ARG A 162 -7.92 -2.15 -14.40
C ARG A 162 -6.65 -2.32 -13.57
N GLU A 163 -5.50 -2.17 -14.19
CA GLU A 163 -4.19 -2.32 -13.56
C GLU A 163 -3.64 -0.96 -13.14
N SER A 164 -3.12 -0.89 -11.93
CA SER A 164 -2.59 0.35 -11.38
C SER A 164 -1.55 0.07 -10.29
N VAL A 165 -0.96 1.14 -9.80
CA VAL A 165 -0.12 1.12 -8.60
C VAL A 165 -0.49 2.26 -7.66
N ILE A 166 -0.35 2.01 -6.36
CA ILE A 166 -0.27 3.05 -5.35
C ILE A 166 1.21 3.35 -5.15
N VAL A 167 1.61 4.59 -5.34
CA VAL A 167 2.98 5.04 -5.07
C VAL A 167 3.08 5.44 -3.60
N ASN A 168 3.96 4.78 -2.87
CA ASN A 168 4.30 5.12 -1.51
C ASN A 168 5.62 5.89 -1.51
N LEU A 169 5.60 7.13 -1.02
CA LEU A 169 6.74 8.02 -0.93
C LEU A 169 7.09 8.26 0.54
N ILE A 170 8.32 7.94 0.93
CA ILE A 170 8.86 8.25 2.25
C ILE A 170 9.91 9.34 2.08
N LEU A 171 9.71 10.47 2.75
CA LEU A 171 10.66 11.56 2.80
C LEU A 171 11.39 11.56 4.13
N THR A 172 12.70 11.66 4.09
CA THR A 172 13.56 11.69 5.27
C THR A 172 14.48 12.90 5.21
N ARG A 173 14.46 13.71 6.25
CA ARG A 173 15.42 14.82 6.39
C ARG A 173 16.80 14.28 6.75
N THR A 174 17.80 14.68 5.98
CA THR A 174 19.21 14.33 6.19
C THR A 174 20.04 15.61 6.26
N GLU A 175 21.32 15.48 6.63
CA GLU A 175 22.26 16.62 6.60
C GLU A 175 22.45 17.21 5.20
N SER A 176 22.26 16.41 4.15
CA SER A 176 22.40 16.83 2.73
C SER A 176 21.09 17.27 2.08
N GLY A 177 19.98 17.34 2.81
CA GLY A 177 18.65 17.71 2.29
C GLY A 177 17.60 16.60 2.47
N ILE A 178 16.57 16.63 1.64
CA ILE A 178 15.48 15.63 1.70
C ILE A 178 15.84 14.43 0.82
N LYS A 179 15.91 13.25 1.44
CA LYS A 179 16.01 11.97 0.76
C LYS A 179 14.60 11.41 0.53
N SER A 180 14.35 10.88 -0.65
CA SER A 180 13.09 10.19 -0.99
C SER A 180 13.33 8.71 -1.22
N ASP A 181 12.48 7.86 -0.61
CA ASP A 181 12.40 6.44 -0.89
C ASP A 181 11.01 6.15 -1.48
N ILE A 182 11.00 5.66 -2.72
CA ILE A 182 9.77 5.40 -3.47
C ILE A 182 9.55 3.89 -3.57
N SER A 183 8.33 3.46 -3.25
CA SER A 183 7.92 2.07 -3.47
C SER A 183 6.51 2.01 -4.04
N CYS A 184 6.20 0.94 -4.77
CA CYS A 184 4.95 0.74 -5.46
C CYS A 184 4.18 -0.45 -4.88
N ILE A 185 2.87 -0.31 -4.85
CA ILE A 185 1.93 -1.34 -4.45
C ILE A 185 1.08 -1.67 -5.67
N PRO A 186 1.30 -2.80 -6.35
CA PRO A 186 0.49 -3.22 -7.48
C PRO A 186 -0.96 -3.45 -7.08
N THR A 187 -1.91 -2.95 -7.88
CA THR A 187 -3.34 -3.08 -7.65
C THR A 187 -4.09 -3.52 -8.88
N LEU A 188 -5.23 -4.17 -8.66
CA LEU A 188 -6.17 -4.57 -9.70
C LEU A 188 -7.58 -4.17 -9.30
N CYS A 189 -8.24 -3.40 -10.15
CA CYS A 189 -9.66 -3.10 -10.01
C CYS A 189 -10.49 -4.30 -10.49
N LYS A 190 -11.29 -4.87 -9.60
CA LYS A 190 -12.16 -6.00 -9.88
C LYS A 190 -13.62 -5.56 -9.94
N ASP A 191 -14.34 -6.09 -10.93
CA ASP A 191 -15.78 -5.99 -11.06
C ASP A 191 -16.42 -7.07 -10.19
N THR A 192 -17.23 -6.67 -9.25
CA THR A 192 -17.92 -7.56 -8.30
C THR A 192 -19.42 -7.35 -8.39
N TYR A 193 -20.21 -8.25 -7.80
CA TYR A 193 -21.68 -8.11 -7.78
C TYR A 193 -22.14 -6.78 -7.16
N ASP A 194 -21.41 -6.28 -6.15
CA ASP A 194 -21.76 -5.04 -5.43
C ASP A 194 -21.05 -3.79 -6.00
N GLY A 195 -20.37 -3.90 -7.15
CA GLY A 195 -19.65 -2.81 -7.78
C GLY A 195 -18.17 -3.11 -8.06
N TYR A 196 -17.31 -2.11 -7.92
CA TYR A 196 -15.90 -2.22 -8.19
C TYR A 196 -15.08 -2.20 -6.89
N THR A 197 -14.10 -3.11 -6.79
CA THR A 197 -13.19 -3.18 -5.65
C THR A 197 -11.75 -3.11 -6.11
N VAL A 198 -10.86 -2.56 -5.29
CA VAL A 198 -9.42 -2.56 -5.53
C VAL A 198 -8.79 -3.67 -4.71
N SER A 199 -8.12 -4.60 -5.38
CA SER A 199 -7.34 -5.66 -4.75
C SER A 199 -5.86 -5.36 -4.89
N VAL A 200 -5.11 -5.56 -3.83
CA VAL A 200 -3.66 -5.52 -3.87
C VAL A 200 -3.14 -6.82 -4.46
N LEU A 201 -2.09 -6.72 -5.29
CA LEU A 201 -1.43 -7.85 -5.91
C LEU A 201 -0.14 -8.15 -5.11
N ASP A 202 -0.21 -9.08 -4.17
CA ASP A 202 0.85 -9.38 -3.19
C ASP A 202 1.50 -10.78 -3.36
N GLY A 203 1.20 -11.46 -4.46
CA GLY A 203 1.73 -12.79 -4.75
C GLY A 203 0.89 -13.96 -4.23
N SER A 204 -0.17 -13.71 -3.43
CA SER A 204 -1.08 -14.75 -2.90
C SER A 204 -2.29 -15.04 -3.81
N LEU A 205 -2.13 -14.99 -5.14
CA LEU A 205 -3.19 -14.65 -6.07
C LEU A 205 -3.65 -15.80 -6.95
N THR A 206 -4.85 -15.65 -7.53
CA THR A 206 -5.33 -16.50 -8.61
C THR A 206 -4.39 -16.42 -9.82
N GLN A 207 -4.37 -17.44 -10.66
CA GLN A 207 -3.54 -17.45 -11.89
C GLN A 207 -3.81 -16.22 -12.77
N THR A 208 -5.03 -15.74 -12.79
CA THR A 208 -5.43 -14.54 -13.54
C THR A 208 -4.81 -13.27 -12.96
N ASP A 209 -4.77 -13.14 -11.65
CA ASP A 209 -4.19 -11.97 -10.99
C ASP A 209 -2.66 -11.92 -11.16
N GLN A 210 -1.99 -13.09 -11.20
CA GLN A 210 -0.55 -13.19 -11.48
C GLN A 210 -0.16 -12.62 -12.84
N VAL A 211 -1.01 -12.76 -13.88
CA VAL A 211 -0.76 -12.13 -15.19
C VAL A 211 -0.70 -10.61 -15.07
N SER A 212 -1.62 -10.00 -14.34
CA SER A 212 -1.62 -8.56 -14.10
C SER A 212 -0.44 -8.13 -13.23
N GLU A 213 -0.13 -8.87 -12.17
CA GLU A 213 1.02 -8.58 -11.32
C GLU A 213 2.33 -8.60 -12.11
N ASN A 214 2.56 -9.63 -12.92
CA ASN A 214 3.77 -9.76 -13.74
C ASN A 214 3.88 -8.60 -14.74
N ARG A 215 2.78 -8.21 -15.40
CA ARG A 215 2.77 -7.06 -16.31
C ARG A 215 3.10 -5.76 -15.58
N ILE A 216 2.50 -5.52 -14.42
CA ILE A 216 2.81 -4.35 -13.62
C ILE A 216 4.29 -4.33 -13.22
N ARG A 217 4.84 -5.47 -12.80
CA ARG A 217 6.28 -5.60 -12.47
C ARG A 217 7.18 -5.28 -13.65
N ASP A 218 6.83 -5.76 -14.84
CA ASP A 218 7.57 -5.48 -16.07
C ASP A 218 7.53 -3.99 -16.43
N ILE A 219 6.37 -3.33 -16.27
CA ILE A 219 6.20 -1.89 -16.51
C ILE A 219 6.99 -1.05 -15.52
N LEU A 220 6.98 -1.43 -14.25
CA LEU A 220 7.74 -0.74 -13.20
C LEU A 220 9.25 -0.90 -13.40
N GLY A 221 9.68 -2.03 -13.94
CA GLY A 221 11.08 -2.32 -14.21
C GLY A 221 11.96 -2.21 -12.95
N LYS A 222 13.23 -1.81 -13.13
CA LYS A 222 14.17 -1.61 -12.03
C LYS A 222 13.91 -0.33 -11.23
N GLU A 223 13.24 0.63 -11.83
CA GLU A 223 12.98 1.97 -11.24
C GLU A 223 11.78 1.97 -10.30
N GLY A 224 10.84 1.04 -10.51
CA GLY A 224 9.67 0.89 -9.65
C GLY A 224 9.91 -0.19 -8.59
N VAL A 225 10.40 0.20 -7.42
CA VAL A 225 10.57 -0.74 -6.29
C VAL A 225 9.19 -1.18 -5.81
N ILE A 226 8.89 -2.48 -5.94
CA ILE A 226 7.65 -3.02 -5.41
C ILE A 226 7.79 -3.20 -3.90
N ARG A 227 6.91 -2.55 -3.16
CA ARG A 227 6.83 -2.77 -1.73
C ARG A 227 6.33 -4.19 -1.48
N LYS A 228 7.14 -5.00 -0.82
CA LYS A 228 6.63 -6.22 -0.21
C LYS A 228 5.79 -5.80 0.98
N TYR A 229 4.51 -6.18 0.98
CA TYR A 229 3.71 -6.03 2.18
C TYR A 229 4.36 -6.83 3.31
N PRO A 230 4.43 -6.26 4.51
CA PRO A 230 4.87 -7.03 5.64
C PRO A 230 3.93 -8.20 5.81
N LYS A 231 4.48 -9.40 5.88
CA LYS A 231 3.75 -10.59 6.27
C LYS A 231 3.74 -10.66 7.78
N PHE A 232 2.57 -10.87 8.34
CA PHE A 232 2.35 -10.93 9.77
C PHE A 232 2.19 -12.38 10.24
N LEU A 233 2.80 -12.73 11.34
CA LEU A 233 2.49 -13.93 12.08
C LEU A 233 1.52 -13.56 13.19
N LEU A 234 0.34 -14.17 13.19
CA LEU A 234 -0.69 -13.89 14.18
C LEU A 234 -0.62 -14.91 15.33
N GLN A 235 -0.54 -14.40 16.54
CA GLN A 235 -0.64 -15.18 17.77
C GLN A 235 -1.67 -14.50 18.68
N GLY A 236 -2.78 -15.16 18.95
CA GLY A 236 -3.83 -14.55 19.75
C GLY A 236 -5.22 -15.16 19.50
N SER A 237 -6.24 -14.34 19.56
CA SER A 237 -7.63 -14.73 19.38
C SER A 237 -8.07 -14.83 17.90
N ALA A 238 -9.21 -15.50 17.68
CA ALA A 238 -9.84 -15.50 16.36
C ALA A 238 -10.28 -14.09 15.90
N VAL A 239 -10.49 -13.17 16.83
CA VAL A 239 -10.78 -11.75 16.51
C VAL A 239 -9.62 -11.12 15.79
N LEU A 240 -8.38 -11.34 16.25
CA LEU A 240 -7.19 -10.85 15.58
C LEU A 240 -7.11 -11.31 14.13
N ARG A 241 -7.36 -12.59 13.84
CA ARG A 241 -7.42 -13.12 12.47
C ARG A 241 -8.48 -12.42 11.63
N ASN A 242 -9.66 -12.15 12.19
CA ASN A 242 -10.72 -11.49 11.45
C ASN A 242 -10.32 -10.05 11.07
N ILE A 243 -9.70 -9.30 11.99
CA ILE A 243 -9.17 -7.96 11.72
C ILE A 243 -8.17 -8.01 10.56
N PHE A 244 -7.22 -8.95 10.57
CA PHE A 244 -6.22 -9.06 9.50
C PHE A 244 -6.82 -9.53 8.17
N ARG A 245 -7.75 -10.47 8.20
CA ARG A 245 -8.48 -10.89 6.99
C ARG A 245 -9.20 -9.73 6.33
N ASP A 246 -9.84 -8.87 7.11
CA ASP A 246 -10.63 -7.75 6.60
C ASP A 246 -9.74 -6.55 6.22
N SER A 247 -8.50 -6.48 6.71
CA SER A 247 -7.53 -5.42 6.39
C SER A 247 -6.76 -5.64 5.08
N GLY A 248 -6.82 -6.84 4.50
CA GLY A 248 -6.07 -7.19 3.28
C GLY A 248 -4.58 -7.44 3.48
N PHE A 249 -4.07 -7.47 4.71
CA PHE A 249 -2.68 -7.84 4.98
C PHE A 249 -2.44 -9.35 4.86
N SER A 250 -1.28 -9.74 4.33
CA SER A 250 -0.83 -11.13 4.33
C SER A 250 -0.44 -11.57 5.75
N TYR A 251 -0.91 -12.72 6.19
CA TYR A 251 -0.62 -13.23 7.51
C TYR A 251 -0.53 -14.76 7.57
N ASP A 252 0.24 -15.26 8.55
CA ASP A 252 0.27 -16.66 8.95
C ASP A 252 -0.40 -16.79 10.33
N ASP A 253 -1.44 -17.57 10.42
CA ASP A 253 -2.22 -17.83 11.66
C ASP A 253 -1.94 -19.19 12.26
N THR A 254 -0.87 -19.88 11.86
CA THR A 254 -0.53 -21.21 12.36
C THR A 254 -0.39 -21.25 13.88
N ALA A 255 0.14 -20.17 14.47
CA ALA A 255 0.30 -20.03 15.93
C ALA A 255 -0.94 -19.40 16.63
N LEU A 256 -2.00 -19.07 15.88
CA LEU A 256 -3.20 -18.46 16.42
C LEU A 256 -3.86 -19.39 17.48
N ILE A 257 -4.34 -18.76 18.57
CA ILE A 257 -5.00 -19.45 19.71
C ILE A 257 -4.04 -20.31 20.56
N LEU A 258 -2.75 -20.35 20.29
CA LEU A 258 -1.80 -20.95 21.23
C LEU A 258 -1.59 -20.02 22.44
N SER A 259 -1.57 -20.62 23.63
CA SER A 259 -1.27 -19.84 24.84
C SER A 259 0.19 -19.32 24.81
N PRO A 260 0.44 -18.04 25.09
CA PRO A 260 1.79 -17.52 25.23
C PRO A 260 2.62 -18.30 26.27
N PHE A 261 2.01 -18.77 27.34
CA PHE A 261 2.69 -19.63 28.32
C PHE A 261 3.17 -20.93 27.71
N SER A 262 2.34 -21.54 26.84
CA SER A 262 2.71 -22.73 26.13
C SER A 262 3.87 -22.51 25.17
N LEU A 263 3.87 -21.42 24.43
CA LEU A 263 4.90 -21.11 23.42
C LEU A 263 6.28 -20.92 24.01
N VAL A 264 6.38 -20.35 25.22
CA VAL A 264 7.67 -20.04 25.89
C VAL A 264 8.11 -21.10 26.90
N SER A 265 7.27 -22.08 27.21
CA SER A 265 7.60 -23.09 28.20
C SER A 265 8.55 -24.17 27.65
N LYS A 266 9.24 -24.87 28.52
CA LYS A 266 10.16 -25.94 28.15
C LYS A 266 9.42 -27.17 27.62
N LYS A 267 10.03 -27.90 26.70
CA LYS A 267 9.56 -29.20 26.24
C LYS A 267 9.64 -30.21 27.36
N SER A 268 8.57 -30.97 27.55
CA SER A 268 8.57 -32.10 28.52
C SER A 268 9.14 -33.36 27.92
N ASN A 269 9.36 -34.37 28.78
CA ASN A 269 9.73 -35.73 28.37
C ASN A 269 8.51 -36.60 28.03
N LEU A 270 7.34 -36.04 27.96
CA LEU A 270 6.14 -36.76 27.54
C LEU A 270 6.21 -37.11 26.04
N SER A 271 5.61 -38.24 25.65
CA SER A 271 5.60 -38.74 24.28
C SER A 271 4.16 -38.87 23.76
N GLY A 272 4.04 -38.86 22.43
CA GLY A 272 2.76 -38.99 21.72
C GLY A 272 2.80 -38.33 20.36
N LYS A 273 1.89 -38.72 19.47
CA LYS A 273 1.78 -38.11 18.13
C LYS A 273 1.14 -36.72 18.21
N SER A 274 1.77 -35.77 17.53
CA SER A 274 1.28 -34.41 17.40
C SER A 274 0.40 -34.29 16.15
N GLY A 275 -0.85 -34.07 16.21
CA GLY A 275 -1.74 -33.94 15.06
C GLY A 275 -1.40 -32.79 14.10
N SER A 276 -2.12 -31.66 14.20
CA SER A 276 -1.95 -30.48 13.35
C SER A 276 -0.58 -29.78 13.52
N GLN A 277 -0.23 -28.92 12.58
CA GLN A 277 1.00 -28.09 12.68
C GLN A 277 1.04 -27.26 13.97
N ARG A 278 -0.10 -26.71 14.38
CA ARG A 278 -0.26 -25.99 15.66
C ARG A 278 0.11 -26.87 16.86
N ASN A 279 -0.42 -28.10 16.92
CA ASN A 279 -0.08 -29.03 17.98
C ASN A 279 1.41 -29.42 17.95
N LYS A 280 2.04 -29.49 16.75
CA LYS A 280 3.47 -29.76 16.64
C LYS A 280 4.29 -28.65 17.27
N ILE A 281 3.91 -27.38 17.06
CA ILE A 281 4.57 -26.23 17.69
C ILE A 281 4.41 -26.30 19.21
N ASP A 282 3.20 -26.54 19.68
CA ASP A 282 2.85 -26.56 21.10
C ASP A 282 3.53 -27.71 21.86
N ILE A 283 3.45 -28.93 21.34
CA ILE A 283 4.00 -30.11 22.00
C ILE A 283 5.53 -30.12 21.97
N ASN A 284 6.14 -29.76 20.85
CA ASN A 284 7.59 -29.80 20.68
C ASN A 284 8.30 -28.56 21.20
N LYS A 285 7.56 -27.51 21.58
CA LYS A 285 8.12 -26.23 22.05
C LYS A 285 9.11 -25.62 21.06
N ASN A 286 8.84 -25.77 19.77
CA ASN A 286 9.72 -25.31 18.69
C ASN A 286 9.25 -23.99 18.07
N PHE A 287 8.54 -23.16 18.84
CA PHE A 287 8.03 -21.87 18.36
C PHE A 287 9.15 -20.97 17.88
N LYS A 288 10.30 -20.95 18.57
CA LYS A 288 11.45 -20.18 18.10
C LYS A 288 11.92 -20.64 16.73
N SER A 289 12.11 -21.96 16.53
CA SER A 289 12.50 -22.49 15.21
C SER A 289 11.43 -22.25 14.15
N PHE A 290 10.15 -22.23 14.53
CA PHE A 290 9.06 -21.84 13.65
C PHE A 290 9.14 -20.35 13.27
N LEU A 291 9.44 -19.46 14.22
CA LEU A 291 9.68 -18.04 13.94
C LEU A 291 10.86 -17.83 13.01
N ASP A 292 11.99 -18.48 13.31
CA ASP A 292 13.22 -18.35 12.51
C ASP A 292 13.04 -18.88 11.06
N GLY A 293 12.12 -19.83 10.85
CA GLY A 293 11.75 -20.35 9.54
C GLY A 293 10.59 -19.63 8.86
N SER A 294 9.95 -18.66 9.54
CA SER A 294 8.85 -17.88 8.99
C SER A 294 9.39 -16.77 8.09
N ASP A 295 8.72 -16.54 6.97
CA ASP A 295 8.95 -15.38 6.11
C ASP A 295 8.18 -14.13 6.56
N SER A 296 7.57 -14.18 7.76
CA SER A 296 6.83 -13.06 8.35
C SER A 296 7.77 -11.98 8.87
N ASN A 297 7.42 -10.72 8.61
CA ASN A 297 8.21 -9.56 9.01
C ASN A 297 7.88 -9.09 10.43
N TYR A 298 6.67 -9.37 10.89
CA TYR A 298 6.16 -8.94 12.19
C TYR A 298 5.37 -10.05 12.87
N ILE A 299 5.42 -10.04 14.20
CA ILE A 299 4.56 -10.88 15.04
C ILE A 299 3.56 -9.96 15.71
N VAL A 300 2.28 -10.27 15.57
CA VAL A 300 1.21 -9.57 16.28
C VAL A 300 0.61 -10.50 17.31
N ILE A 301 0.68 -10.10 18.56
CA ILE A 301 0.23 -10.89 19.70
C ILE A 301 -0.89 -10.12 20.41
N ASP A 302 -2.03 -10.75 20.58
CA ASP A 302 -3.01 -10.28 21.55
C ASP A 302 -2.95 -11.15 22.84
N LEU A 303 -3.18 -10.51 23.96
CA LEU A 303 -3.09 -11.16 25.26
C LEU A 303 -4.37 -11.87 25.68
N TYR A 304 -5.42 -11.80 24.88
CA TYR A 304 -6.70 -12.43 25.19
C TYR A 304 -6.54 -13.95 25.41
N THR A 305 -5.75 -14.62 24.57
CA THR A 305 -5.52 -16.06 24.72
C THR A 305 -4.76 -16.42 26.00
N ALA A 306 -3.94 -15.53 26.53
CA ALA A 306 -3.28 -15.72 27.82
C ALA A 306 -4.29 -15.68 28.99
N ALA A 307 -5.32 -14.83 28.86
CA ALA A 307 -6.33 -14.60 29.89
C ALA A 307 -7.55 -15.55 29.78
N ALA A 308 -7.87 -16.02 28.57
CA ALA A 308 -9.14 -16.72 28.29
C ALA A 308 -8.97 -18.20 27.92
N VAL A 309 -7.75 -18.67 27.63
CA VAL A 309 -7.54 -20.07 27.20
C VAL A 309 -6.88 -20.88 28.29
N SER A 310 -7.55 -21.98 28.71
CA SER A 310 -6.99 -22.95 29.67
C SER A 310 -5.73 -23.60 29.10
N CYS A 311 -4.84 -23.99 29.99
CA CYS A 311 -3.65 -24.77 29.66
C CYS A 311 -3.62 -26.10 30.42
N TYR A 312 -2.89 -27.07 29.89
CA TYR A 312 -2.48 -28.26 30.64
C TYR A 312 -1.00 -28.10 31.04
N LYS A 313 -0.69 -28.39 32.29
CA LYS A 313 0.65 -28.26 32.86
C LYS A 313 1.26 -29.63 33.18
N TYR A 314 2.54 -29.77 32.94
CA TYR A 314 3.36 -30.87 33.43
C TYR A 314 4.78 -30.35 33.75
N GLY A 315 5.14 -30.28 35.05
CA GLY A 315 6.37 -29.62 35.47
C GLY A 315 6.43 -28.16 34.99
N ASP A 316 7.46 -27.78 34.28
CA ASP A 316 7.62 -26.44 33.68
C ASP A 316 7.04 -26.33 32.26
N SER A 317 6.37 -27.36 31.79
CA SER A 317 5.77 -27.38 30.46
C SER A 317 4.30 -27.04 30.49
N PHE A 318 3.85 -26.19 29.57
CA PHE A 318 2.45 -25.80 29.38
C PHE A 318 1.99 -26.17 27.97
N TYR A 319 0.76 -26.58 27.81
CA TYR A 319 0.13 -26.95 26.54
C TYR A 319 -1.23 -26.29 26.45
N THR A 320 -1.53 -25.69 25.29
CA THR A 320 -2.81 -25.04 25.09
C THR A 320 -3.96 -26.04 25.09
N ALA A 321 -4.99 -25.81 25.88
CA ALA A 321 -6.18 -26.65 25.96
C ALA A 321 -7.13 -26.42 24.77
N SER A 322 -6.63 -26.59 23.54
CA SER A 322 -7.46 -26.51 22.34
C SER A 322 -8.18 -27.82 22.05
N GLY A 323 -9.30 -27.78 21.31
CA GLY A 323 -10.02 -28.96 20.89
C GLY A 323 -9.15 -29.98 20.13
N SER A 324 -8.26 -29.47 19.25
CA SER A 324 -7.30 -30.30 18.51
C SER A 324 -6.21 -30.90 19.40
N PHE A 325 -5.83 -30.26 20.49
CA PHE A 325 -4.90 -30.82 21.47
C PHE A 325 -5.57 -31.93 22.28
N ILE A 326 -6.77 -31.70 22.82
CA ILE A 326 -7.52 -32.66 23.62
C ILE A 326 -7.86 -33.93 22.83
N SER A 327 -8.07 -33.81 21.52
CA SER A 327 -8.32 -34.98 20.64
C SER A 327 -7.04 -35.66 20.13
N SER A 328 -5.86 -35.16 20.48
CA SER A 328 -4.57 -35.71 20.01
C SER A 328 -4.17 -37.01 20.76
N ASP A 329 -3.42 -37.89 20.08
CA ASP A 329 -2.81 -39.04 20.71
C ASP A 329 -1.88 -38.66 21.86
N PHE A 330 -1.20 -37.51 21.74
CA PHE A 330 -0.35 -36.96 22.79
C PHE A 330 -1.14 -36.76 24.09
N TYR A 331 -2.26 -36.02 24.00
CA TYR A 331 -3.14 -35.78 25.18
C TYR A 331 -3.68 -37.09 25.75
N ASN A 332 -4.25 -37.94 24.91
CA ASN A 332 -4.84 -39.20 25.33
C ASN A 332 -3.85 -40.15 26.05
N SER A 333 -2.58 -40.15 25.60
CA SER A 333 -1.51 -40.96 26.19
C SER A 333 -0.95 -40.37 27.50
N ASN A 334 -1.23 -39.12 27.82
CA ASN A 334 -0.64 -38.44 28.96
C ASN A 334 -1.65 -37.73 29.88
N LYS A 335 -2.95 -37.82 29.64
CA LYS A 335 -4.00 -37.07 30.35
C LYS A 335 -3.94 -37.18 31.86
N ASP A 336 -3.58 -38.36 32.38
CA ASP A 336 -3.50 -38.64 33.84
C ASP A 336 -2.28 -37.96 34.50
N ARG A 337 -1.34 -37.41 33.70
CA ARG A 337 -0.13 -36.72 34.13
C ARG A 337 -0.21 -35.20 33.94
N LEU A 338 -1.27 -34.71 33.29
CA LEU A 338 -1.46 -33.33 32.92
C LEU A 338 -2.44 -32.66 33.89
N GLU A 339 -2.01 -31.61 34.54
CA GLU A 339 -2.86 -30.74 35.36
C GLU A 339 -3.50 -29.66 34.50
N LYS A 340 -4.86 -29.57 34.54
CA LYS A 340 -5.56 -28.48 33.85
C LYS A 340 -5.53 -27.22 34.68
N ILE A 341 -5.04 -26.14 34.07
CA ILE A 341 -5.04 -24.80 34.64
C ILE A 341 -6.09 -23.98 33.91
N SER A 342 -7.12 -23.53 34.63
CA SER A 342 -8.14 -22.62 34.12
C SER A 342 -7.61 -21.21 33.99
N PRO A 343 -8.14 -20.39 33.05
CA PRO A 343 -7.72 -19.00 32.92
C PRO A 343 -8.14 -18.18 34.16
N PRO A 344 -7.40 -17.10 34.48
CA PRO A 344 -7.65 -16.32 35.68
C PRO A 344 -8.99 -15.55 35.69
N PHE A 345 -9.71 -15.49 34.58
CA PHE A 345 -10.97 -14.75 34.43
C PHE A 345 -12.21 -15.66 34.33
N ASP A 346 -12.12 -16.95 34.78
CA ASP A 346 -13.26 -17.84 34.81
C ASP A 346 -14.21 -17.56 36.03
N GLU A 347 -13.95 -16.57 36.84
CA GLU A 347 -14.86 -16.09 37.88
C GLU A 347 -15.78 -15.02 37.27
N LYS A 348 -17.07 -15.31 37.27
CA LYS A 348 -18.24 -14.60 36.73
C LYS A 348 -18.32 -13.12 37.14
#